data_1f79a1c10c405a3f038a36d73368bfd2
#
_entry.id   1f79a1c10c405a3f038a36d73368bfd2
#
_cell.length_a   1.000
_cell.length_b   1.000
_cell.length_c   1.000
_cell.angle_alpha   90.00
_cell.angle_beta   90.00
_cell.angle_gamma   90.00
#
_symmetry.space_group_name_H-M   'P 1'
#
loop_
_entity.id
_entity.type
_entity.pdbx_description
1 polymer ?
#
loop_
_entity_poly.entity_id
_entity_poly.type
_entity_poly.pdbx_seq_one_letter_code
_entity_poly.pdbx_strand_id
1 'polypeptide(L)'
;MGKNNMNGHIRLSAELENTLRLTVIECLNRRLEYITPEAMLLTLVNLSEMRYALELSKVDAKDISKPLVQYLNKLPKVPKGLVDYELEQSYLLNKLFDVAEVSAKYADIQVVETEHFLSALLSLPNCYASDVLAQAITAGAGEKETVAITKFIENIEYARSLKNEITNSADDDDGAIVNGFDDDDFIGSSLRRATTRE
;
A
#
# COMPACT_ATOMS: atom_id res chain seq x y z
N MET A 1 -21.77 -38.59 -2.89
CA MET A 1 -20.70 -38.04 -2.05
C MET A 1 -20.03 -36.92 -2.85
N GLY A 2 -20.51 -35.71 -2.67
CA GLY A 2 -20.01 -34.51 -3.35
C GLY A 2 -18.68 -34.09 -2.76
N LYS A 3 -17.64 -34.07 -3.59
CA LYS A 3 -16.39 -33.40 -3.24
C LYS A 3 -16.63 -31.89 -3.34
N ASN A 4 -16.80 -31.23 -2.19
CA ASN A 4 -16.73 -29.78 -2.10
C ASN A 4 -15.30 -29.37 -2.42
N ASN A 5 -15.06 -28.90 -3.63
CA ASN A 5 -13.88 -28.13 -3.99
C ASN A 5 -14.00 -26.75 -3.30
N MET A 6 -13.56 -26.66 -2.06
CA MET A 6 -13.29 -25.39 -1.41
C MET A 6 -11.91 -24.87 -1.86
N ASN A 7 -11.74 -24.59 -3.13
CA ASN A 7 -10.72 -23.68 -3.61
C ASN A 7 -11.30 -22.26 -3.57
N GLY A 8 -11.64 -21.78 -2.39
CA GLY A 8 -11.92 -20.37 -2.18
C GLY A 8 -10.61 -19.61 -2.30
N HIS A 9 -10.31 -19.06 -3.48
CA HIS A 9 -9.29 -18.03 -3.58
C HIS A 9 -9.74 -16.87 -2.69
N ILE A 10 -8.93 -16.53 -1.71
CA ILE A 10 -9.14 -15.31 -0.92
C ILE A 10 -9.00 -14.14 -1.87
N ARG A 11 -9.92 -13.19 -1.75
CA ARG A 11 -9.93 -11.98 -2.58
C ARG A 11 -9.12 -10.89 -1.89
N LEU A 12 -8.50 -10.04 -2.69
CA LEU A 12 -8.01 -8.77 -2.19
C LEU A 12 -9.19 -7.81 -1.98
N SER A 13 -9.09 -6.91 -1.01
CA SER A 13 -10.04 -5.81 -0.90
C SER A 13 -9.96 -4.90 -2.14
N ALA A 14 -11.04 -4.21 -2.43
CA ALA A 14 -11.09 -3.26 -3.54
C ALA A 14 -9.99 -2.19 -3.42
N GLU A 15 -9.67 -1.77 -2.21
CA GLU A 15 -8.62 -0.82 -1.91
C GLU A 15 -7.23 -1.39 -2.24
N LEU A 16 -6.95 -2.62 -1.82
CA LEU A 16 -5.67 -3.27 -2.08
C LEU A 16 -5.51 -3.60 -3.58
N GLU A 17 -6.59 -3.99 -4.26
CA GLU A 17 -6.61 -4.16 -5.72
C GLU A 17 -6.32 -2.83 -6.45
N ASN A 18 -6.93 -1.73 -6.00
CA ASN A 18 -6.66 -0.41 -6.56
C ASN A 18 -5.22 0.02 -6.33
N THR A 19 -4.69 -0.23 -5.12
CA THR A 19 -3.28 0.04 -4.80
C THR A 19 -2.35 -0.74 -5.73
N LEU A 20 -2.65 -2.01 -5.99
CA LEU A 20 -1.86 -2.81 -6.93
C LEU A 20 -1.89 -2.22 -8.35
N ARG A 21 -3.05 -1.78 -8.82
CA ARG A 21 -3.17 -1.10 -10.13
C ARG A 21 -2.35 0.17 -10.21
N LEU A 22 -2.39 1.02 -9.18
CA LEU A 22 -1.57 2.23 -9.11
C LEU A 22 -0.08 1.90 -9.06
N THR A 23 0.29 0.82 -8.36
CA THR A 23 1.68 0.33 -8.33
C THR A 23 2.17 -0.13 -9.70
N VAL A 24 1.31 -0.82 -10.47
CA VAL A 24 1.63 -1.19 -11.87
C VAL A 24 1.94 0.05 -12.70
N ILE A 25 1.10 1.08 -12.62
CA ILE A 25 1.30 2.35 -13.34
C ILE A 25 2.62 3.00 -12.94
N GLU A 26 2.93 3.05 -11.65
CA GLU A 26 4.20 3.60 -11.14
C GLU A 26 5.41 2.81 -11.64
N CYS A 27 5.34 1.47 -11.64
CA CYS A 27 6.41 0.61 -12.17
C CYS A 27 6.62 0.82 -13.68
N LEU A 28 5.55 0.94 -14.46
CA LEU A 28 5.62 1.25 -15.90
C LEU A 28 6.25 2.62 -16.15
N ASN A 29 5.84 3.65 -15.41
CA ASN A 29 6.40 5.01 -15.51
C ASN A 29 7.91 5.01 -15.19
N ARG A 30 8.34 4.18 -14.26
CA ARG A 30 9.76 4.00 -13.91
C ARG A 30 10.49 3.03 -14.81
N ARG A 31 9.79 2.36 -15.72
CA ARG A 31 10.32 1.30 -16.60
C ARG A 31 10.99 0.16 -15.83
N LEU A 32 10.37 -0.26 -14.73
CA LEU A 32 10.81 -1.43 -13.97
C LEU A 32 10.40 -2.72 -14.68
N GLU A 33 11.16 -3.79 -14.50
CA GLU A 33 10.82 -5.13 -14.99
C GLU A 33 9.83 -5.84 -14.06
N TYR A 34 9.88 -5.52 -12.77
CA TYR A 34 9.11 -6.21 -11.75
C TYR A 34 8.33 -5.24 -10.87
N ILE A 35 7.14 -5.69 -10.45
CA ILE A 35 6.39 -5.10 -9.35
C ILE A 35 7.00 -5.66 -8.06
N THR A 36 7.47 -4.79 -7.17
CA THR A 36 8.18 -5.20 -5.94
C THR A 36 7.44 -4.74 -4.69
N PRO A 37 7.70 -5.34 -3.50
CA PRO A 37 7.17 -4.85 -2.23
C PRO A 37 7.47 -3.37 -1.97
N GLU A 38 8.64 -2.89 -2.41
CA GLU A 38 9.05 -1.49 -2.26
C GLU A 38 8.18 -0.55 -3.10
N ALA A 39 7.83 -0.94 -4.32
CA ALA A 39 6.93 -0.16 -5.16
C ALA A 39 5.51 -0.15 -4.58
N MET A 40 5.04 -1.30 -4.07
CA MET A 40 3.73 -1.42 -3.43
C MET A 40 3.65 -0.56 -2.16
N LEU A 41 4.67 -0.62 -1.29
CA LEU A 41 4.72 0.20 -0.08
C LEU A 41 4.78 1.70 -0.42
N LEU A 42 5.54 2.09 -1.44
CA LEU A 42 5.60 3.48 -1.88
C LEU A 42 4.22 4.01 -2.32
N THR A 43 3.44 3.18 -3.02
CA THR A 43 2.07 3.52 -3.41
C THR A 43 1.17 3.63 -2.16
N LEU A 44 1.23 2.66 -1.25
CA LEU A 44 0.45 2.65 0.00
C LEU A 44 0.69 3.91 0.83
N VAL A 45 1.95 4.35 1.00
CA VAL A 45 2.32 5.54 1.78
C VAL A 45 1.65 6.81 1.26
N ASN A 46 1.22 6.83 0.00
CA ASN A 46 0.53 7.97 -0.59
C ASN A 46 -1.00 7.96 -0.39
N LEU A 47 -1.57 6.85 0.09
CA LEU A 47 -3.01 6.77 0.38
C LEU A 47 -3.36 7.53 1.66
N SER A 48 -4.57 8.09 1.70
CA SER A 48 -5.05 8.91 2.82
C SER A 48 -5.06 8.14 4.14
N GLU A 49 -5.53 6.90 4.12
CA GLU A 49 -5.60 6.04 5.30
C GLU A 49 -4.22 5.72 5.86
N MET A 50 -3.28 5.40 4.98
CA MET A 50 -1.91 5.13 5.38
C MET A 50 -1.24 6.37 5.94
N ARG A 51 -1.45 7.55 5.33
CA ARG A 51 -0.94 8.82 5.85
C ARG A 51 -1.50 9.14 7.23
N TYR A 52 -2.79 8.94 7.44
CA TYR A 52 -3.42 9.17 8.73
C TYR A 52 -2.88 8.21 9.80
N ALA A 53 -2.72 6.93 9.48
CA ALA A 53 -2.13 5.95 10.41
C ALA A 53 -0.66 6.28 10.75
N LEU A 54 0.13 6.76 9.77
CA LEU A 54 1.50 7.23 10.00
C LEU A 54 1.53 8.45 10.92
N GLU A 55 0.62 9.41 10.74
CA GLU A 55 0.49 10.57 11.60
C GLU A 55 0.15 10.17 13.04
N LEU A 56 -0.81 9.27 13.25
CA LEU A 56 -1.14 8.71 14.56
C LEU A 56 0.05 8.00 15.20
N SER A 57 0.90 7.39 14.38
CA SER A 57 2.12 6.71 14.81
C SER A 57 3.33 7.65 14.96
N LYS A 58 3.15 8.96 14.70
CA LYS A 58 4.21 9.99 14.72
C LYS A 58 5.34 9.71 13.73
N VAL A 59 5.01 9.13 12.59
CA VAL A 59 5.95 8.81 11.51
C VAL A 59 5.78 9.79 10.36
N ASP A 60 6.86 10.44 9.93
CA ASP A 60 6.84 11.23 8.69
C ASP A 60 6.85 10.27 7.49
N ALA A 61 5.85 10.37 6.61
CA ALA A 61 5.77 9.59 5.38
C ALA A 61 7.03 9.70 4.50
N LYS A 62 7.79 10.80 4.64
CA LYS A 62 9.05 11.01 3.93
C LYS A 62 10.16 10.07 4.39
N ASP A 63 10.13 9.64 5.65
CA ASP A 63 11.12 8.69 6.19
C ASP A 63 10.99 7.31 5.56
N ILE A 64 9.80 7.01 5.03
CA ILE A 64 9.53 5.78 4.27
C ILE A 64 9.69 6.02 2.77
N SER A 65 9.06 7.05 2.21
CA SER A 65 9.01 7.26 0.76
C SER A 65 10.37 7.61 0.16
N LYS A 66 11.19 8.40 0.84
CA LYS A 66 12.51 8.83 0.34
C LYS A 66 13.47 7.65 0.11
N PRO A 67 13.72 6.75 1.10
CA PRO A 67 14.57 5.59 0.88
C PRO A 67 14.00 4.62 -0.17
N LEU A 68 12.68 4.44 -0.24
CA LEU A 68 12.05 3.60 -1.25
C LEU A 68 12.26 4.15 -2.67
N VAL A 69 12.08 5.46 -2.87
CA VAL A 69 12.36 6.11 -4.17
C VAL A 69 13.81 5.94 -4.56
N GLN A 70 14.75 6.12 -3.62
CA GLN A 70 16.18 5.92 -3.89
C GLN A 70 16.50 4.47 -4.27
N TYR A 71 15.86 3.50 -3.62
CA TYR A 71 16.02 2.09 -3.95
C TYR A 71 15.47 1.78 -5.35
N LEU A 72 14.23 2.17 -5.65
CA LEU A 72 13.59 1.94 -6.95
C LEU A 72 14.34 2.60 -8.11
N ASN A 73 14.99 3.74 -7.85
CA ASN A 73 15.82 4.41 -8.87
C ASN A 73 17.08 3.65 -9.22
N LYS A 74 17.61 2.81 -8.32
CA LYS A 74 18.81 1.98 -8.53
C LYS A 74 18.50 0.66 -9.23
N LEU A 75 17.23 0.24 -9.28
CA LEU A 75 16.84 -0.99 -9.96
C LEU A 75 17.10 -0.90 -11.47
N PRO A 76 17.43 -2.02 -12.12
CA PRO A 76 17.54 -2.09 -13.57
C PRO A 76 16.28 -1.58 -14.25
N LYS A 77 16.44 -0.93 -15.40
CA LYS A 77 15.34 -0.36 -16.17
C LYS A 77 15.22 -1.07 -17.49
N VAL A 78 14.00 -1.31 -17.93
CA VAL A 78 13.72 -1.80 -19.27
C VAL A 78 14.24 -0.79 -20.30
N PRO A 79 14.99 -1.22 -21.34
CA PRO A 79 15.52 -0.32 -22.36
C PRO A 79 14.42 0.51 -23.04
N LYS A 80 14.70 1.77 -23.35
CA LYS A 80 13.73 2.69 -23.97
C LYS A 80 13.19 2.22 -25.33
N GLY A 81 13.99 1.40 -26.05
CA GLY A 81 13.57 0.85 -27.33
C GLY A 81 12.56 -0.29 -27.24
N LEU A 82 12.34 -0.87 -26.06
CA LEU A 82 11.33 -1.89 -25.83
C LEU A 82 10.03 -1.18 -25.36
N VAL A 83 9.07 -1.07 -26.29
CA VAL A 83 7.81 -0.36 -26.03
C VAL A 83 6.80 -1.26 -25.34
N ASP A 84 6.68 -2.49 -25.82
CA ASP A 84 5.74 -3.47 -25.28
C ASP A 84 6.51 -4.48 -24.41
N TYR A 85 6.33 -4.37 -23.11
CA TYR A 85 6.84 -5.37 -22.16
C TYR A 85 5.78 -5.60 -21.06
N GLU A 86 5.75 -6.82 -20.58
CA GLU A 86 4.87 -7.21 -19.47
C GLU A 86 5.61 -7.04 -18.14
N LEU A 87 4.93 -6.45 -17.17
CA LEU A 87 5.40 -6.39 -15.80
C LEU A 87 5.07 -7.70 -15.10
N GLU A 88 6.07 -8.30 -14.50
CA GLU A 88 5.90 -9.48 -13.66
C GLU A 88 5.93 -9.10 -12.17
N GLN A 89 5.25 -9.88 -11.35
CA GLN A 89 5.41 -9.74 -9.90
C GLN A 89 6.74 -10.38 -9.48
N SER A 90 7.48 -9.68 -8.64
CA SER A 90 8.70 -10.23 -8.05
C SER A 90 8.39 -11.43 -7.14
N TYR A 91 9.36 -12.33 -6.99
CA TYR A 91 9.22 -13.47 -6.09
C TYR A 91 8.83 -13.05 -4.65
N LEU A 92 9.43 -11.96 -4.14
CA LEU A 92 9.10 -11.47 -2.80
C LEU A 92 7.68 -10.93 -2.71
N LEU A 93 7.16 -10.27 -3.75
CA LEU A 93 5.79 -9.79 -3.76
C LEU A 93 4.79 -10.95 -3.79
N ASN A 94 5.03 -11.97 -4.61
CA ASN A 94 4.21 -13.17 -4.61
C ASN A 94 4.19 -13.84 -3.24
N LYS A 95 5.37 -14.03 -2.64
CA LYS A 95 5.49 -14.59 -1.29
C LYS A 95 4.75 -13.76 -0.24
N LEU A 96 4.78 -12.45 -0.37
CA LEU A 96 4.07 -11.54 0.53
C LEU A 96 2.55 -11.74 0.44
N PHE A 97 2.00 -11.84 -0.76
CA PHE A 97 0.58 -12.14 -0.93
C PHE A 97 0.21 -13.52 -0.40
N ASP A 98 1.05 -14.55 -0.61
CA ASP A 98 0.83 -15.88 -0.05
C ASP A 98 0.76 -15.85 1.49
N VAL A 99 1.67 -15.10 2.15
CA VAL A 99 1.67 -14.95 3.61
C VAL A 99 0.43 -14.19 4.08
N ALA A 100 0.05 -13.12 3.40
CA ALA A 100 -1.14 -12.34 3.74
C ALA A 100 -2.43 -13.18 3.60
N GLU A 101 -2.52 -14.00 2.53
CA GLU A 101 -3.63 -14.92 2.31
C GLU A 101 -3.72 -15.99 3.40
N VAL A 102 -2.59 -16.58 3.78
CA VAL A 102 -2.53 -17.56 4.85
C VAL A 102 -2.96 -16.95 6.19
N SER A 103 -2.50 -15.73 6.49
CA SER A 103 -2.88 -15.01 7.71
C SER A 103 -4.38 -14.72 7.75
N ALA A 104 -4.97 -14.26 6.65
CA ALA A 104 -6.41 -14.04 6.54
C ALA A 104 -7.22 -15.33 6.74
N LYS A 105 -6.78 -16.45 6.16
CA LYS A 105 -7.40 -17.77 6.36
C LYS A 105 -7.40 -18.20 7.82
N TYR A 106 -6.30 -18.02 8.53
CA TYR A 106 -6.22 -18.35 9.97
C TYR A 106 -7.12 -17.48 10.82
N ALA A 107 -7.41 -16.26 10.41
CA ALA A 107 -8.34 -15.35 11.06
C ALA A 107 -9.80 -15.55 10.63
N ASP A 108 -10.09 -16.57 9.79
CA ASP A 108 -11.41 -16.82 9.18
C ASP A 108 -11.95 -15.61 8.37
N ILE A 109 -11.03 -14.87 7.75
CA ILE A 109 -11.33 -13.69 6.94
C ILE A 109 -11.28 -14.09 5.47
N GLN A 110 -12.29 -13.68 4.70
CA GLN A 110 -12.45 -14.02 3.29
C GLN A 110 -11.77 -13.03 2.32
N VAL A 111 -11.26 -11.92 2.85
CA VAL A 111 -10.69 -10.81 2.07
C VAL A 111 -9.38 -10.37 2.71
N VAL A 112 -8.33 -10.25 1.91
CA VAL A 112 -7.05 -9.65 2.35
C VAL A 112 -7.18 -8.14 2.30
N GLU A 113 -7.14 -7.51 3.46
CA GLU A 113 -7.15 -6.07 3.63
C GLU A 113 -5.72 -5.50 3.73
N THR A 114 -5.60 -4.17 3.71
CA THR A 114 -4.31 -3.48 3.78
C THR A 114 -3.50 -3.83 5.03
N GLU A 115 -4.14 -3.97 6.19
CA GLU A 115 -3.47 -4.37 7.44
C GLU A 115 -2.91 -5.79 7.38
N HIS A 116 -3.59 -6.73 6.71
CA HIS A 116 -3.06 -8.09 6.51
C HIS A 116 -1.81 -8.06 5.63
N PHE A 117 -1.84 -7.25 4.57
CA PHE A 117 -0.69 -7.04 3.69
C PHE A 117 0.48 -6.43 4.44
N LEU A 118 0.26 -5.37 5.22
CA LEU A 118 1.31 -4.69 6.00
C LEU A 118 1.86 -5.59 7.12
N SER A 119 1.02 -6.36 7.80
CA SER A 119 1.45 -7.35 8.79
C SER A 119 2.34 -8.42 8.17
N ALA A 120 1.94 -8.94 7.00
CA ALA A 120 2.74 -9.90 6.25
C ALA A 120 4.07 -9.28 5.79
N LEU A 121 4.07 -8.02 5.31
CA LEU A 121 5.26 -7.29 4.92
C LEU A 121 6.25 -7.17 6.10
N LEU A 122 5.78 -6.74 7.27
CA LEU A 122 6.61 -6.56 8.46
C LEU A 122 7.13 -7.89 9.04
N SER A 123 6.52 -9.01 8.69
CA SER A 123 6.98 -10.35 9.05
C SER A 123 7.96 -10.97 8.05
N LEU A 124 8.15 -10.35 6.88
CA LEU A 124 8.93 -10.92 5.78
C LEU A 124 10.42 -10.66 5.97
N PRO A 125 11.27 -11.68 6.17
CA PRO A 125 12.69 -11.50 6.34
C PRO A 125 13.38 -11.11 5.02
N ASN A 126 14.47 -10.35 5.12
CA ASN A 126 15.28 -9.92 3.97
C ASN A 126 14.48 -9.13 2.92
N CYS A 127 13.55 -8.31 3.36
CA CYS A 127 12.76 -7.42 2.53
C CYS A 127 13.09 -5.96 2.87
N TYR A 128 13.63 -5.23 1.93
CA TYR A 128 14.03 -3.83 2.16
C TYR A 128 12.84 -2.94 2.53
N ALA A 129 11.68 -3.16 1.92
CA ALA A 129 10.45 -2.46 2.28
C ALA A 129 10.04 -2.70 3.75
N SER A 130 10.18 -3.94 4.22
CA SER A 130 9.94 -4.31 5.63
C SER A 130 10.88 -3.55 6.56
N ASP A 131 12.19 -3.56 6.26
CA ASP A 131 13.20 -2.90 7.08
C ASP A 131 12.96 -1.38 7.17
N VAL A 132 12.66 -0.74 6.05
CA VAL A 132 12.37 0.71 5.98
C VAL A 132 11.13 1.05 6.81
N LEU A 133 10.06 0.28 6.67
CA LEU A 133 8.82 0.52 7.40
C LEU A 133 8.99 0.31 8.90
N ALA A 134 9.60 -0.81 9.31
CA ALA A 134 9.84 -1.14 10.71
C ALA A 134 10.73 -0.10 11.41
N GLN A 135 11.80 0.36 10.74
CA GLN A 135 12.68 1.41 11.27
C GLN A 135 11.95 2.73 11.46
N ALA A 136 11.15 3.16 10.48
CA ALA A 136 10.39 4.41 10.56
C ALA A 136 9.37 4.36 11.71
N ILE A 137 8.61 3.26 11.83
CA ILE A 137 7.62 3.06 12.89
C ILE A 137 8.28 3.08 14.26
N THR A 138 9.38 2.33 14.43
CA THR A 138 10.10 2.24 15.70
C THR A 138 10.70 3.57 16.12
N ALA A 139 11.27 4.32 15.18
CA ALA A 139 11.83 5.65 15.42
C ALA A 139 10.74 6.66 15.80
N GLY A 140 9.59 6.65 15.14
CA GLY A 140 8.46 7.54 15.41
C GLY A 140 7.82 7.28 16.79
N ALA A 141 7.61 6.01 17.12
CA ALA A 141 7.00 5.62 18.39
C ALA A 141 7.90 5.82 19.60
N GLY A 142 9.23 5.71 19.43
CA GLY A 142 10.18 5.74 20.54
C GLY A 142 10.03 4.57 21.52
N GLU A 143 9.46 3.47 21.05
CA GLU A 143 9.13 2.26 21.82
C GLU A 143 9.88 1.05 21.25
N LYS A 144 9.71 -0.11 21.90
CA LYS A 144 10.22 -1.38 21.34
C LYS A 144 9.51 -1.70 20.02
N GLU A 145 10.26 -2.20 19.06
CA GLU A 145 9.79 -2.51 17.70
C GLU A 145 8.48 -3.27 17.66
N THR A 146 8.35 -4.36 18.42
CA THR A 146 7.11 -5.16 18.45
C THR A 146 5.89 -4.37 18.91
N VAL A 147 6.05 -3.51 19.92
CA VAL A 147 4.95 -2.66 20.43
C VAL A 147 4.60 -1.57 19.40
N ALA A 148 5.60 -0.96 18.79
CA ALA A 148 5.43 0.06 17.79
C ALA A 148 4.69 -0.50 16.55
N ILE A 149 5.08 -1.67 16.08
CA ILE A 149 4.44 -2.36 14.95
C ILE A 149 2.98 -2.70 15.29
N THR A 150 2.69 -3.26 16.45
CA THR A 150 1.32 -3.61 16.85
C THR A 150 0.43 -2.36 16.85
N LYS A 151 0.87 -1.28 17.48
CA LYS A 151 0.13 0.01 17.50
C LYS A 151 -0.07 0.58 16.09
N PHE A 152 0.92 0.44 15.22
CA PHE A 152 0.80 0.91 13.84
C PHE A 152 -0.28 0.14 13.07
N ILE A 153 -0.34 -1.17 13.21
CA ILE A 153 -1.39 -1.99 12.57
C ILE A 153 -2.76 -1.62 13.11
N GLU A 154 -2.92 -1.44 14.43
CA GLU A 154 -4.15 -0.94 15.05
C GLU A 154 -4.56 0.44 14.49
N ASN A 155 -3.60 1.33 14.25
CA ASN A 155 -3.86 2.63 13.65
C ASN A 155 -4.32 2.53 12.18
N ILE A 156 -3.84 1.55 11.40
CA ILE A 156 -4.35 1.27 10.04
C ILE A 156 -5.79 0.80 10.09
N GLU A 157 -6.11 -0.15 10.96
CA GLU A 157 -7.48 -0.66 11.15
C GLU A 157 -8.43 0.48 11.57
N TYR A 158 -7.99 1.34 12.48
CA TYR A 158 -8.75 2.50 12.92
C TYR A 158 -8.99 3.51 11.78
N ALA A 159 -7.94 3.84 11.01
CA ALA A 159 -8.05 4.75 9.88
C ALA A 159 -9.06 4.25 8.82
N ARG A 160 -9.05 2.94 8.55
CA ARG A 160 -10.01 2.30 7.64
C ARG A 160 -11.44 2.34 8.19
N SER A 161 -11.63 2.05 9.48
CA SER A 161 -12.97 2.09 10.08
C SER A 161 -13.60 3.47 10.01
N LEU A 162 -12.83 4.53 10.27
CA LEU A 162 -13.29 5.92 10.12
C LEU A 162 -13.73 6.24 8.68
N LYS A 163 -12.98 5.79 7.69
CA LYS A 163 -13.36 6.01 6.29
C LYS A 163 -14.69 5.34 5.95
N ASN A 164 -14.88 4.10 6.39
CA ASN A 164 -16.11 3.36 6.16
C ASN A 164 -17.32 4.03 6.83
N GLU A 165 -17.16 4.60 8.03
CA GLU A 165 -18.22 5.36 8.71
C GLU A 165 -18.60 6.62 7.93
N ILE A 166 -17.62 7.36 7.39
CA ILE A 166 -17.88 8.57 6.61
C ILE A 166 -18.60 8.24 5.30
N THR A 167 -18.19 7.18 4.60
CA THR A 167 -18.85 6.77 3.34
C THR A 167 -20.29 6.30 3.58
N ASN A 168 -20.54 5.51 4.62
CA ASN A 168 -21.88 5.03 4.95
C ASN A 168 -22.81 6.16 5.42
N SER A 169 -22.29 7.20 6.08
CA SER A 169 -23.08 8.36 6.52
C SER A 169 -23.46 9.28 5.35
N ALA A 170 -22.74 9.22 4.24
CA ALA A 170 -23.04 10.02 3.05
C ALA A 170 -24.15 9.40 2.18
N ASP A 171 -24.40 8.10 2.31
CA ASP A 171 -25.43 7.39 1.54
C ASP A 171 -26.85 7.50 2.19
N ASP A 172 -26.92 7.92 3.46
CA ASP A 172 -28.22 8.05 4.19
C ASP A 172 -28.88 9.44 4.05
N ASP A 173 -28.24 10.41 3.40
CA ASP A 173 -28.82 11.75 3.16
C ASP A 173 -29.33 11.89 1.73
N ASP A 174 -30.50 11.32 1.47
CA ASP A 174 -31.28 11.55 0.24
C ASP A 174 -31.69 13.03 0.17
N GLY A 175 -30.85 13.86 -0.44
CA GLY A 175 -31.35 15.16 -0.87
C GLY A 175 -30.47 16.39 -0.78
N ALA A 176 -29.18 16.34 -1.05
CA ALA A 176 -28.46 17.55 -1.44
C ALA A 176 -27.33 17.21 -2.39
N ILE A 177 -27.55 17.55 -3.65
CA ILE A 177 -26.51 17.57 -4.69
C ILE A 177 -25.41 18.53 -4.22
N VAL A 178 -24.31 18.01 -3.73
CA VAL A 178 -23.05 18.74 -3.68
C VAL A 178 -22.12 18.09 -4.69
N ASN A 179 -22.21 18.55 -5.92
CA ASN A 179 -21.19 18.37 -6.93
C ASN A 179 -19.89 18.99 -6.40
N GLY A 180 -18.82 18.22 -6.40
CA GLY A 180 -17.49 18.77 -6.39
C GLY A 180 -16.56 18.25 -5.31
N PHE A 181 -16.14 17.02 -5.42
CA PHE A 181 -14.76 16.66 -5.11
C PHE A 181 -14.16 16.09 -6.40
N ASP A 182 -13.61 16.99 -7.20
CA ASP A 182 -12.75 16.61 -8.31
C ASP A 182 -11.46 16.02 -7.75
N ASP A 183 -11.32 14.70 -7.86
CA ASP A 183 -10.08 13.95 -7.55
C ASP A 183 -8.88 14.39 -8.42
N ASP A 184 -9.12 15.24 -9.41
CA ASP A 184 -8.09 15.72 -10.34
C ASP A 184 -7.18 16.83 -9.78
N ASP A 185 -7.58 17.54 -8.73
CA ASP A 185 -6.79 18.66 -8.21
C ASP A 185 -5.64 18.22 -7.28
N PHE A 186 -5.66 16.99 -6.76
CA PHE A 186 -4.62 16.53 -5.84
C PHE A 186 -3.37 16.03 -6.58
N ILE A 187 -3.53 15.46 -7.77
CA ILE A 187 -2.40 14.98 -8.60
C ILE A 187 -1.70 16.15 -9.31
N GLY A 188 -2.45 17.19 -9.67
CA GLY A 188 -1.93 18.34 -10.42
C GLY A 188 -1.00 19.28 -9.63
N SER A 189 -1.15 19.37 -8.33
CA SER A 189 -0.36 20.31 -7.51
C SER A 189 1.05 19.84 -7.17
N SER A 190 1.28 18.53 -7.14
CA SER A 190 2.60 17.95 -6.85
C SER A 190 3.52 17.96 -8.08
N LEU A 191 2.97 17.92 -9.29
CA LEU A 191 3.74 17.95 -10.55
C LEU A 191 4.14 19.37 -10.97
N ARG A 192 3.42 20.42 -10.58
CA ARG A 192 3.73 21.80 -11.00
C ARG A 192 4.84 22.47 -10.21
N ARG A 193 5.28 21.90 -9.07
CA ARG A 193 6.42 22.43 -8.29
C ARG A 193 7.79 21.94 -8.71
N ALA A 194 7.87 20.98 -9.63
CA ALA A 194 9.13 20.39 -10.09
C ALA A 194 9.70 21.05 -11.36
N THR A 195 8.99 21.99 -12.02
CA THR A 195 9.38 22.56 -13.31
C THR A 195 9.78 24.02 -13.30
N THR A 196 9.97 24.65 -12.14
CA THR A 196 10.42 26.05 -12.12
C THR A 196 11.60 26.21 -11.16
N ARG A 197 12.79 25.87 -11.63
CA ARG A 197 14.07 26.52 -11.26
C ARG A 197 15.10 26.17 -12.33
N GLU A 198 15.30 27.12 -13.22
CA GLU A 198 16.57 27.29 -13.89
C GLU A 198 17.66 27.70 -12.89
#